data_0d971be6040fe95148ea203bb3bb1040
#
_entry.id   0d971be6040fe95148ea203bb3bb1040
#
_cell.length_a   1.000
_cell.length_b   1.000
_cell.length_c   1.000
_cell.angle_alpha   90.00
_cell.angle_beta   90.00
_cell.angle_gamma   90.00
#
_symmetry.space_group_name_H-M   'P 1'
#
loop_
_entity.id
_entity.type
_entity.pdbx_description
1 polymer ?
#
loop_
_entity_poly.entity_id
_entity_poly.type
_entity_poly.pdbx_seq_one_letter_code
_entity_poly.pdbx_strand_id
1 'polypeptide(L)'
;MNIYQTYACLVIGIIVLGIVVNTITTIVKRKKLISNIKQLWKSKKTLEEFIRPNSRFDYQFNLRRKNYSDTLIDDKTWTDLDMDTLFHKSNFNFTAIGEMKWYATLRKMFTINNKKLVNQFKDEQFRVNVSYHLALIGKVVYPLSPDQIKPVKRNNLFMLCPFLPLLGAIIIFINISLGILIILFSILLNIGLSAYLKKSYSQDLKSIFYTSKVIKHSYSLSKIKGTPSINIDFQQFKLARSLSGFIGKADDQDIGGTFIMLFKMSFMLDYFFFHIIQFTYVKHQEELLQCYDYISTLDNHYSLVMYRRTLHTYCEPSIIKDKQQITFSNLLHPLLTEAVPNSLNINHNILLTGSNASGKSTFMKAVATNLILCLLYTSPSPRD
;
A
#
# COMPACT_ATOMS: atom_id res chain seq x y z
N MET A 1 10.00 44.67 28.90
CA MET A 1 10.31 43.58 27.93
C MET A 1 10.79 44.26 26.65
N ASN A 2 11.98 43.89 26.16
CA ASN A 2 12.51 44.49 24.94
C ASN A 2 11.61 44.07 23.76
N ILE A 3 11.37 44.96 22.80
CA ILE A 3 10.57 44.69 21.57
C ILE A 3 10.93 43.34 20.94
N TYR A 4 12.21 42.97 20.92
CA TYR A 4 12.70 41.67 20.44
C TYR A 4 12.21 40.47 21.26
N GLN A 5 12.08 40.63 22.59
CA GLN A 5 11.54 39.58 23.46
C GLN A 5 10.05 39.36 23.21
N THR A 6 9.31 40.42 22.92
CA THR A 6 7.87 40.35 22.58
C THR A 6 7.66 39.62 21.27
N TYR A 7 8.44 39.93 20.23
CA TYR A 7 8.38 39.23 18.95
C TYR A 7 8.80 37.76 19.07
N ALA A 8 9.86 37.47 19.84
CA ALA A 8 10.28 36.08 20.08
C ALA A 8 9.19 35.26 20.79
N CYS A 9 8.56 35.81 21.83
CA CYS A 9 7.44 35.16 22.52
C CYS A 9 6.24 34.95 21.58
N LEU A 10 5.93 35.91 20.70
CA LEU A 10 4.84 35.79 19.75
C LEU A 10 5.12 34.66 18.72
N VAL A 11 6.32 34.59 18.18
CA VAL A 11 6.75 33.52 17.26
C VAL A 11 6.70 32.14 17.94
N ILE A 12 7.23 32.03 19.16
CA ILE A 12 7.16 30.79 19.95
C ILE A 12 5.70 30.39 20.21
N GLY A 13 4.83 31.34 20.55
CA GLY A 13 3.40 31.14 20.76
C GLY A 13 2.71 30.55 19.52
N ILE A 14 3.01 31.10 18.34
CA ILE A 14 2.48 30.61 17.06
C ILE A 14 2.96 29.17 16.77
N ILE A 15 4.24 28.89 17.03
CA ILE A 15 4.81 27.54 16.84
C ILE A 15 4.14 26.53 17.77
N VAL A 16 4.00 26.88 19.06
CA VAL A 16 3.34 26.01 20.06
C VAL A 16 1.89 25.76 19.68
N LEU A 17 1.15 26.81 19.29
CA LEU A 17 -0.23 26.69 18.83
C LEU A 17 -0.32 25.74 17.60
N GLY A 18 0.59 25.89 16.64
CA GLY A 18 0.66 25.01 15.47
C GLY A 18 0.90 23.55 15.85
N ILE A 19 1.78 23.28 16.81
CA ILE A 19 2.05 21.93 17.33
C ILE A 19 0.80 21.35 18.00
N VAL A 20 0.12 22.13 18.84
CA VAL A 20 -1.10 21.71 19.55
C VAL A 20 -2.21 21.38 18.56
N VAL A 21 -2.48 22.27 17.59
CA VAL A 21 -3.49 22.06 16.54
C VAL A 21 -3.16 20.81 15.73
N ASN A 22 -1.90 20.63 15.31
CA ASN A 22 -1.49 19.43 14.57
C ASN A 22 -1.64 18.14 15.40
N THR A 23 -1.40 18.19 16.70
CA THR A 23 -1.57 17.05 17.60
C THR A 23 -3.04 16.66 17.74
N ILE A 24 -3.91 17.66 17.98
CA ILE A 24 -5.37 17.45 18.08
C ILE A 24 -5.92 16.87 16.78
N THR A 25 -5.60 17.47 15.64
CA THR A 25 -6.05 16.99 14.32
C THR A 25 -5.59 15.57 14.04
N THR A 26 -4.37 15.22 14.42
CA THR A 26 -3.83 13.84 14.29
C THR A 26 -4.62 12.85 15.14
N ILE A 27 -4.97 13.19 16.38
CA ILE A 27 -5.78 12.35 17.27
C ILE A 27 -7.19 12.15 16.70
N VAL A 28 -7.82 13.22 16.22
CA VAL A 28 -9.16 13.16 15.62
C VAL A 28 -9.15 12.29 14.35
N LYS A 29 -8.19 12.51 13.45
CA LYS A 29 -8.01 11.70 12.23
C LYS A 29 -7.79 10.23 12.57
N ARG A 30 -6.99 9.93 13.60
CA ARG A 30 -6.76 8.54 14.06
C ARG A 30 -8.07 7.89 14.55
N LYS A 31 -8.84 8.58 15.39
CA LYS A 31 -10.12 8.06 15.89
C LYS A 31 -11.11 7.80 14.73
N LYS A 32 -11.21 8.73 13.79
CA LYS A 32 -12.07 8.60 12.60
C LYS A 32 -11.65 7.42 11.74
N LEU A 33 -10.35 7.24 11.48
CA LEU A 33 -9.83 6.12 10.70
C LEU A 33 -10.14 4.78 11.36
N ILE A 34 -9.93 4.64 12.67
CA ILE A 34 -10.27 3.41 13.42
C ILE A 34 -11.77 3.13 13.35
N SER A 35 -12.62 4.15 13.49
CA SER A 35 -14.07 4.01 13.34
C SER A 35 -14.43 3.50 11.94
N ASN A 36 -13.86 4.09 10.90
CA ASN A 36 -14.09 3.66 9.52
C ASN A 36 -13.64 2.20 9.28
N ILE A 37 -12.49 1.79 9.82
CA ILE A 37 -12.01 0.38 9.72
C ILE A 37 -13.01 -0.57 10.37
N LYS A 38 -13.55 -0.24 11.56
CA LYS A 38 -14.58 -1.05 12.23
C LYS A 38 -15.86 -1.11 11.42
N GLN A 39 -16.27 0.01 10.81
CA GLN A 39 -17.44 0.08 9.95
C GLN A 39 -17.29 -0.76 8.68
N LEU A 40 -16.13 -0.71 8.01
CA LEU A 40 -15.82 -1.54 6.84
C LEU A 40 -15.97 -3.03 7.16
N TRP A 41 -15.47 -3.47 8.30
CA TRP A 41 -15.62 -4.86 8.74
C TRP A 41 -17.10 -5.27 8.90
N LYS A 42 -17.95 -4.37 9.37
CA LYS A 42 -19.39 -4.63 9.55
C LYS A 42 -20.16 -4.58 8.22
N SER A 43 -19.84 -3.63 7.35
CA SER A 43 -20.56 -3.40 6.09
C SER A 43 -20.30 -4.46 5.02
N LYS A 44 -19.18 -5.21 5.13
CA LYS A 44 -18.75 -6.19 4.13
C LYS A 44 -18.59 -5.59 2.70
N LYS A 45 -18.50 -4.28 2.57
CA LYS A 45 -18.31 -3.60 1.28
C LYS A 45 -16.84 -3.65 0.87
N THR A 46 -16.58 -3.79 -0.41
CA THR A 46 -15.24 -3.61 -0.96
C THR A 46 -14.81 -2.15 -0.84
N LEU A 47 -13.49 -1.92 -0.86
CA LEU A 47 -12.93 -0.57 -0.89
C LEU A 47 -12.94 0.02 -2.31
N GLU A 48 -13.95 -0.30 -3.13
CA GLU A 48 -14.05 0.14 -4.52
C GLU A 48 -14.00 1.65 -4.68
N GLU A 49 -14.53 2.40 -3.71
CA GLU A 49 -14.41 3.88 -3.69
C GLU A 49 -12.95 4.36 -3.70
N PHE A 50 -12.00 3.48 -3.33
CA PHE A 50 -10.57 3.73 -3.37
C PHE A 50 -9.88 3.13 -4.59
N ILE A 51 -10.59 2.37 -5.44
CA ILE A 51 -10.07 1.88 -6.72
C ILE A 51 -10.07 3.06 -7.68
N ARG A 52 -8.90 3.64 -7.86
CA ARG A 52 -8.71 4.71 -8.84
C ARG A 52 -8.83 4.11 -10.23
N PRO A 53 -9.55 4.77 -11.17
CA PRO A 53 -9.72 4.27 -12.54
C PRO A 53 -8.42 3.94 -13.27
N ASN A 54 -7.30 4.52 -12.84
CA ASN A 54 -5.97 4.36 -13.40
C ASN A 54 -5.02 3.57 -12.49
N SER A 55 -5.52 2.80 -11.52
CA SER A 55 -4.65 1.94 -10.72
C SER A 55 -4.11 0.81 -11.60
N ARG A 56 -2.79 0.66 -11.65
CA ARG A 56 -2.12 -0.40 -12.42
C ARG A 56 -1.81 -1.57 -11.50
N PHE A 57 -2.86 -2.22 -11.01
CA PHE A 57 -2.74 -3.40 -10.16
C PHE A 57 -2.09 -4.59 -10.89
N ASP A 58 -2.18 -4.63 -12.22
CA ASP A 58 -1.56 -5.62 -13.09
C ASP A 58 -0.04 -5.41 -13.30
N TYR A 59 0.49 -4.25 -12.91
CA TYR A 59 1.84 -3.84 -13.25
C TYR A 59 2.93 -4.81 -12.76
N GLN A 60 2.90 -5.22 -11.49
CA GLN A 60 3.88 -6.16 -10.97
C GLN A 60 3.74 -7.56 -11.57
N PHE A 61 2.51 -7.98 -11.86
CA PHE A 61 2.27 -9.24 -12.56
C PHE A 61 2.91 -9.20 -13.96
N ASN A 62 2.61 -8.18 -14.75
CA ASN A 62 3.14 -8.04 -16.10
C ASN A 62 4.67 -7.95 -16.15
N LEU A 63 5.28 -7.33 -15.14
CA LEU A 63 6.73 -7.23 -15.03
C LEU A 63 7.40 -8.59 -14.77
N ARG A 64 6.80 -9.45 -13.97
CA ARG A 64 7.41 -10.68 -13.46
C ARG A 64 6.89 -11.95 -14.11
N ARG A 65 5.80 -11.90 -14.89
CA ARG A 65 5.14 -13.09 -15.46
C ARG A 65 6.07 -13.99 -16.29
N LYS A 66 7.10 -13.43 -16.93
CA LYS A 66 8.08 -14.20 -17.72
C LYS A 66 8.84 -15.24 -16.89
N ASN A 67 9.00 -15.02 -15.59
CA ASN A 67 9.71 -15.93 -14.68
C ASN A 67 8.83 -17.07 -14.17
N TYR A 68 7.53 -17.11 -14.51
CA TYR A 68 6.54 -18.05 -14.01
C TYR A 68 5.70 -18.68 -15.12
N SER A 69 6.24 -18.85 -16.34
CA SER A 69 5.50 -19.03 -17.60
C SER A 69 4.48 -20.20 -17.63
N ASP A 70 4.72 -21.29 -16.91
CA ASP A 70 3.97 -22.54 -17.15
C ASP A 70 2.79 -22.79 -16.18
N THR A 71 2.66 -22.00 -15.14
CA THR A 71 1.65 -22.20 -14.07
C THR A 71 0.63 -21.09 -13.94
N LEU A 72 0.82 -19.99 -14.66
CA LEU A 72 -0.03 -18.81 -14.56
C LEU A 72 -1.33 -18.96 -15.34
N ILE A 73 -2.38 -18.31 -14.83
CA ILE A 73 -3.61 -18.13 -15.60
C ILE A 73 -3.36 -17.13 -16.71
N ASP A 74 -3.51 -17.56 -17.96
CA ASP A 74 -3.35 -16.75 -19.15
C ASP A 74 -4.45 -15.68 -19.29
N ASP A 75 -4.26 -14.72 -20.20
CA ASP A 75 -5.18 -13.60 -20.38
C ASP A 75 -6.53 -14.04 -20.98
N LYS A 76 -6.55 -15.11 -21.80
CA LYS A 76 -7.78 -15.67 -22.36
C LYS A 76 -8.62 -16.31 -21.26
N THR A 77 -8.04 -17.23 -20.50
CA THR A 77 -8.70 -17.86 -19.34
C THR A 77 -9.21 -16.82 -18.34
N TRP A 78 -8.41 -15.79 -18.09
CA TRP A 78 -8.80 -14.68 -17.22
C TRP A 78 -10.07 -13.99 -17.70
N THR A 79 -10.14 -13.66 -18.99
CA THR A 79 -11.30 -13.01 -19.60
C THR A 79 -12.51 -13.96 -19.66
N ASP A 80 -12.30 -15.21 -20.09
CA ASP A 80 -13.35 -16.20 -20.22
C ASP A 80 -14.05 -16.51 -18.89
N LEU A 81 -13.34 -16.43 -17.77
CA LEU A 81 -13.86 -16.68 -16.43
C LEU A 81 -14.36 -15.42 -15.70
N ASP A 82 -14.33 -14.26 -16.34
CA ASP A 82 -14.70 -12.96 -15.75
C ASP A 82 -13.93 -12.68 -14.45
N MET A 83 -12.62 -12.93 -14.46
CA MET A 83 -11.77 -12.82 -13.29
C MET A 83 -11.55 -11.36 -12.86
N ASP A 84 -11.75 -10.37 -13.72
CA ASP A 84 -11.73 -8.96 -13.33
C ASP A 84 -12.86 -8.65 -12.34
N THR A 85 -14.07 -9.14 -12.62
CA THR A 85 -15.20 -9.00 -11.68
C THR A 85 -14.90 -9.71 -10.35
N LEU A 86 -14.30 -10.90 -10.39
CA LEU A 86 -13.88 -11.61 -9.19
C LEU A 86 -12.82 -10.84 -8.40
N PHE A 87 -11.81 -10.29 -9.11
CA PHE A 87 -10.79 -9.46 -8.49
C PHE A 87 -11.41 -8.28 -7.73
N HIS A 88 -12.30 -7.52 -8.38
CA HIS A 88 -12.97 -6.38 -7.76
C HIS A 88 -13.84 -6.79 -6.56
N LYS A 89 -14.60 -7.86 -6.67
CA LYS A 89 -15.43 -8.38 -5.56
C LYS A 89 -14.63 -8.90 -4.37
N SER A 90 -13.41 -9.37 -4.60
CA SER A 90 -12.55 -9.95 -3.57
C SER A 90 -11.45 -9.01 -3.06
N ASN A 91 -11.28 -7.84 -3.67
CA ASN A 91 -10.22 -6.89 -3.34
C ASN A 91 -10.60 -5.99 -2.15
N PHE A 92 -10.24 -6.41 -0.95
CA PHE A 92 -10.38 -5.64 0.29
C PHE A 92 -9.04 -5.05 0.77
N ASN A 93 -8.04 -4.98 -0.10
CA ASN A 93 -6.71 -4.49 0.25
C ASN A 93 -6.72 -2.99 0.55
N PHE A 94 -6.02 -2.60 1.60
CA PHE A 94 -5.79 -1.20 1.97
C PHE A 94 -4.67 -0.54 1.18
N THR A 95 -3.69 -1.34 0.71
CA THR A 95 -2.46 -0.84 0.11
C THR A 95 -2.38 -1.15 -1.38
N ALA A 96 -1.71 -0.30 -2.15
CA ALA A 96 -1.50 -0.54 -3.58
C ALA A 96 -0.65 -1.79 -3.83
N ILE A 97 0.34 -2.06 -2.97
CA ILE A 97 1.19 -3.27 -3.10
C ILE A 97 0.43 -4.54 -2.71
N GLY A 98 -0.50 -4.47 -1.75
CA GLY A 98 -1.40 -5.57 -1.43
C GLY A 98 -2.33 -5.90 -2.60
N GLU A 99 -2.91 -4.89 -3.23
CA GLU A 99 -3.77 -5.01 -4.40
C GLU A 99 -3.04 -5.66 -5.59
N MET A 100 -1.81 -5.22 -5.87
CA MET A 100 -0.96 -5.82 -6.92
C MET A 100 -0.63 -7.29 -6.62
N LYS A 101 -0.29 -7.61 -5.38
CA LYS A 101 -0.03 -8.99 -4.97
C LYS A 101 -1.30 -9.83 -5.01
N TRP A 102 -2.48 -9.27 -4.65
CA TRP A 102 -3.76 -9.96 -4.74
C TRP A 102 -4.09 -10.35 -6.19
N TYR A 103 -3.92 -9.41 -7.13
CA TYR A 103 -4.08 -9.69 -8.56
C TYR A 103 -3.14 -10.80 -9.02
N ALA A 104 -1.86 -10.73 -8.67
CA ALA A 104 -0.88 -11.75 -9.02
C ALA A 104 -1.18 -13.10 -8.36
N THR A 105 -1.76 -13.10 -7.15
CA THR A 105 -2.21 -14.30 -6.44
C THR A 105 -3.38 -14.97 -7.17
N LEU A 106 -4.38 -14.20 -7.61
CA LEU A 106 -5.47 -14.71 -8.44
C LEU A 106 -4.98 -15.25 -9.79
N ARG A 107 -3.88 -14.73 -10.31
CA ARG A 107 -3.16 -15.24 -11.49
C ARG A 107 -2.26 -16.44 -11.19
N LYS A 108 -2.31 -17.01 -9.96
CA LYS A 108 -1.48 -18.13 -9.48
C LYS A 108 0.03 -17.87 -9.38
N MET A 109 0.46 -16.63 -9.34
CA MET A 109 1.87 -16.29 -9.10
C MET A 109 2.29 -16.51 -7.63
N PHE A 110 1.37 -16.35 -6.70
CA PHE A 110 1.58 -16.51 -5.26
C PHE A 110 0.47 -17.34 -4.63
N THR A 111 0.72 -17.84 -3.41
CA THR A 111 -0.23 -18.61 -2.60
C THR A 111 -0.39 -17.99 -1.22
N ILE A 112 -1.51 -18.28 -0.56
CA ILE A 112 -1.82 -17.79 0.78
C ILE A 112 -1.91 -18.97 1.74
N ASN A 113 -0.81 -19.33 2.39
CA ASN A 113 -0.72 -20.59 3.17
C ASN A 113 -0.75 -20.42 4.70
N ASN A 114 -0.89 -19.20 5.22
CA ASN A 114 -0.80 -18.98 6.67
C ASN A 114 -2.18 -19.02 7.34
N LYS A 115 -2.67 -20.24 7.64
CA LYS A 115 -3.94 -20.46 8.37
C LYS A 115 -3.94 -19.79 9.75
N LYS A 116 -2.79 -19.72 10.43
CA LYS A 116 -2.68 -19.07 11.74
C LYS A 116 -2.98 -17.58 11.61
N LEU A 117 -2.43 -16.92 10.60
CA LEU A 117 -2.67 -15.49 10.35
C LEU A 117 -4.13 -15.22 9.97
N VAL A 118 -4.75 -16.07 9.14
CA VAL A 118 -6.18 -16.00 8.82
C VAL A 118 -7.04 -16.04 10.10
N ASN A 119 -6.72 -16.93 11.04
CA ASN A 119 -7.45 -17.03 12.30
C ASN A 119 -7.22 -15.81 13.21
N GLN A 120 -6.03 -15.24 13.21
CA GLN A 120 -5.75 -14.02 14.00
C GLN A 120 -6.55 -12.81 13.54
N PHE A 121 -6.84 -12.67 12.24
CA PHE A 121 -7.72 -11.60 11.75
C PHE A 121 -9.17 -11.71 12.21
N LYS A 122 -9.61 -12.83 12.81
CA LYS A 122 -10.91 -12.95 13.48
C LYS A 122 -10.96 -12.15 14.78
N ASP A 123 -9.82 -12.00 15.47
CA ASP A 123 -9.70 -11.14 16.66
C ASP A 123 -9.82 -9.66 16.27
N GLU A 124 -10.68 -8.92 16.98
CA GLU A 124 -10.94 -7.50 16.66
C GLU A 124 -9.72 -6.63 16.92
N GLN A 125 -9.03 -6.85 18.05
CA GLN A 125 -7.92 -6.00 18.44
C GLN A 125 -6.74 -6.15 17.48
N PHE A 126 -6.38 -7.40 17.15
CA PHE A 126 -5.35 -7.69 16.14
C PHE A 126 -5.72 -7.06 14.80
N ARG A 127 -6.94 -7.33 14.32
CA ARG A 127 -7.43 -6.84 13.02
C ARG A 127 -7.39 -5.32 12.92
N VAL A 128 -7.92 -4.61 13.92
CA VAL A 128 -7.95 -3.14 13.93
C VAL A 128 -6.54 -2.57 13.95
N ASN A 129 -5.65 -3.13 14.76
CA ASN A 129 -4.26 -2.68 14.85
C ASN A 129 -3.51 -2.86 13.52
N VAL A 130 -3.63 -4.03 12.90
CA VAL A 130 -2.99 -4.30 11.59
C VAL A 130 -3.60 -3.42 10.51
N SER A 131 -4.93 -3.40 10.38
CA SER A 131 -5.63 -2.60 9.36
C SER A 131 -5.35 -1.10 9.49
N TYR A 132 -5.18 -0.59 10.70
CA TYR A 132 -4.78 0.81 10.92
C TYR A 132 -3.45 1.15 10.25
N HIS A 133 -2.44 0.30 10.40
CA HIS A 133 -1.15 0.52 9.77
C HIS A 133 -1.21 0.35 8.25
N LEU A 134 -1.95 -0.63 7.75
CA LEU A 134 -2.16 -0.84 6.32
C LEU A 134 -2.88 0.36 5.69
N ALA A 135 -3.93 0.88 6.33
CA ALA A 135 -4.67 2.05 5.87
C ALA A 135 -3.82 3.34 5.83
N LEU A 136 -2.85 3.49 6.75
CA LEU A 136 -1.90 4.62 6.73
C LEU A 136 -0.90 4.56 5.59
N ILE A 137 -0.55 3.37 5.10
CA ILE A 137 0.25 3.22 3.87
C ILE A 137 -0.60 3.69 2.69
N GLY A 138 -1.81 3.16 2.58
CA GLY A 138 -2.80 3.55 1.58
C GLY A 138 -2.47 3.11 0.15
N LYS A 139 -3.27 3.61 -0.79
CA LYS A 139 -3.13 3.33 -2.22
C LYS A 139 -2.48 4.51 -2.94
N VAL A 140 -1.59 4.19 -3.88
CA VAL A 140 -0.98 5.14 -4.82
C VAL A 140 -1.13 4.59 -6.23
N VAL A 141 -1.17 5.47 -7.22
CA VAL A 141 -1.45 5.08 -8.63
C VAL A 141 -0.31 4.21 -9.19
N TYR A 142 0.93 4.54 -8.88
CA TYR A 142 2.12 3.87 -9.43
C TYR A 142 3.17 3.64 -8.33
N PRO A 143 3.02 2.62 -7.47
CA PRO A 143 4.11 2.27 -6.57
C PRO A 143 5.20 1.57 -7.39
N LEU A 144 6.36 2.18 -7.51
CA LEU A 144 7.52 1.51 -8.08
C LEU A 144 7.96 0.39 -7.13
N SER A 145 8.36 -0.74 -7.70
CA SER A 145 9.02 -1.79 -6.93
C SER A 145 10.41 -1.30 -6.51
N PRO A 146 10.91 -1.66 -5.32
CA PRO A 146 12.23 -1.23 -4.84
C PRO A 146 13.40 -1.50 -5.81
N ASP A 147 13.34 -2.61 -6.54
CA ASP A 147 14.31 -2.99 -7.57
C ASP A 147 14.31 -2.05 -8.80
N GLN A 148 13.28 -1.23 -8.95
CA GLN A 148 13.16 -0.24 -10.02
C GLN A 148 13.56 1.17 -9.60
N ILE A 149 13.86 1.38 -8.32
CA ILE A 149 14.34 2.67 -7.82
C ILE A 149 15.76 2.88 -8.37
N LYS A 150 15.87 3.79 -9.33
CA LYS A 150 17.15 4.21 -9.90
C LYS A 150 17.67 5.44 -9.16
N PRO A 151 19.00 5.56 -8.97
CA PRO A 151 19.56 6.75 -8.36
C PRO A 151 19.39 7.96 -9.28
N VAL A 152 18.69 8.99 -8.79
CA VAL A 152 18.56 10.27 -9.48
C VAL A 152 19.79 11.11 -9.19
N LYS A 153 20.38 11.68 -10.24
CA LYS A 153 21.61 12.50 -10.12
C LYS A 153 21.35 13.73 -9.25
N ARG A 154 22.19 13.89 -8.23
CA ARG A 154 22.12 15.01 -7.29
C ARG A 154 22.77 16.26 -7.89
N ASN A 155 22.10 17.40 -7.80
CA ASN A 155 22.72 18.71 -8.02
C ASN A 155 23.18 19.28 -6.65
N ASN A 156 24.49 19.43 -6.48
CA ASN A 156 25.06 19.87 -5.21
C ASN A 156 24.67 21.31 -4.85
N LEU A 157 24.45 22.19 -5.84
CA LEU A 157 23.99 23.55 -5.59
C LEU A 157 22.60 23.58 -4.94
N PHE A 158 21.69 22.73 -5.41
CA PHE A 158 20.34 22.64 -4.83
C PHE A 158 20.33 22.05 -3.43
N MET A 159 21.35 21.25 -3.06
CA MET A 159 21.53 20.75 -1.70
C MET A 159 21.93 21.83 -0.69
N LEU A 160 22.45 22.96 -1.16
CA LEU A 160 22.80 24.11 -0.31
C LEU A 160 21.61 25.06 -0.07
N CYS A 161 20.60 25.01 -0.94
CA CYS A 161 19.44 25.90 -0.87
C CYS A 161 18.67 25.87 0.47
N PRO A 162 18.52 24.71 1.17
CA PRO A 162 17.89 24.68 2.50
C PRO A 162 18.58 25.55 3.54
N PHE A 163 19.88 25.80 3.39
CA PHE A 163 20.67 26.56 4.35
C PHE A 163 20.67 28.06 4.09
N LEU A 164 20.23 28.54 2.92
CA LEU A 164 20.21 29.96 2.57
C LEU A 164 19.33 30.82 3.52
N PRO A 165 18.10 30.41 3.88
CA PRO A 165 17.31 31.17 4.85
C PRO A 165 17.97 31.22 6.24
N LEU A 166 18.70 30.17 6.63
CA LEU A 166 19.43 30.12 7.91
C LEU A 166 20.63 31.09 7.91
N LEU A 167 21.34 31.20 6.78
CA LEU A 167 22.40 32.20 6.62
C LEU A 167 21.83 33.62 6.76
N GLY A 168 20.67 33.90 6.16
CA GLY A 168 19.98 35.19 6.34
C GLY A 168 19.65 35.46 7.79
N ALA A 169 19.19 34.43 8.53
CA ALA A 169 18.90 34.58 9.97
C ALA A 169 20.15 34.90 10.80
N ILE A 170 21.30 34.35 10.45
CA ILE A 170 22.58 34.70 11.09
C ILE A 170 22.99 36.13 10.77
N ILE A 171 22.82 36.57 9.53
CA ILE A 171 23.19 37.90 9.08
C ILE A 171 22.33 39.00 9.74
N ILE A 172 21.10 38.71 10.19
CA ILE A 172 20.26 39.66 10.97
C ILE A 172 21.02 40.21 12.19
N PHE A 173 21.86 39.40 12.84
CA PHE A 173 22.64 39.84 14.00
C PHE A 173 23.74 40.85 13.66
N ILE A 174 24.15 40.92 12.37
CA ILE A 174 25.15 41.86 11.86
C ILE A 174 24.47 43.07 11.22
N ASN A 175 23.50 42.81 10.35
CA ASN A 175 22.72 43.83 9.63
C ASN A 175 21.29 43.31 9.38
N ILE A 176 20.33 43.93 10.10
CA ILE A 176 18.93 43.53 10.09
C ILE A 176 18.33 43.60 8.68
N SER A 177 18.55 44.70 7.97
CA SER A 177 17.96 44.95 6.64
C SER A 177 18.49 43.94 5.62
N LEU A 178 19.80 43.70 5.62
CA LEU A 178 20.45 42.72 4.74
C LEU A 178 19.98 41.28 5.05
N GLY A 179 19.91 40.94 6.33
CA GLY A 179 19.46 39.61 6.76
C GLY A 179 18.02 39.29 6.33
N ILE A 180 17.09 40.25 6.52
CA ILE A 180 15.71 40.12 6.09
C ILE A 180 15.61 39.97 4.57
N LEU A 181 16.36 40.77 3.82
CA LEU A 181 16.40 40.67 2.33
C LEU A 181 16.87 39.31 1.87
N ILE A 182 17.92 38.75 2.46
CA ILE A 182 18.43 37.43 2.14
C ILE A 182 17.39 36.33 2.47
N ILE A 183 16.70 36.41 3.61
CA ILE A 183 15.65 35.44 3.97
C ILE A 183 14.53 35.50 2.94
N LEU A 184 13.98 36.65 2.62
CA LEU A 184 12.90 36.79 1.66
C LEU A 184 13.29 36.28 0.27
N PHE A 185 14.46 36.71 -0.22
CA PHE A 185 14.97 36.24 -1.52
C PHE A 185 15.18 34.75 -1.55
N SER A 186 15.79 34.14 -0.52
CA SER A 186 16.03 32.69 -0.45
C SER A 186 14.74 31.87 -0.37
N ILE A 187 13.73 32.35 0.37
CA ILE A 187 12.42 31.69 0.44
C ILE A 187 11.75 31.69 -0.93
N LEU A 188 11.71 32.83 -1.63
CA LEU A 188 11.13 32.96 -2.97
C LEU A 188 11.87 32.06 -3.97
N LEU A 189 13.20 32.07 -3.95
CA LEU A 189 14.03 31.20 -4.79
C LEU A 189 13.73 29.72 -4.52
N ASN A 190 13.71 29.31 -3.25
CA ASN A 190 13.47 27.93 -2.85
C ASN A 190 12.06 27.45 -3.24
N ILE A 191 11.04 28.28 -3.10
CA ILE A 191 9.67 27.95 -3.54
C ILE A 191 9.63 27.73 -5.05
N GLY A 192 10.24 28.62 -5.84
CA GLY A 192 10.31 28.49 -7.29
C GLY A 192 11.06 27.22 -7.74
N LEU A 193 12.24 26.96 -7.15
CA LEU A 193 13.02 25.74 -7.42
C LEU A 193 12.28 24.49 -6.98
N SER A 194 11.65 24.49 -5.81
CA SER A 194 10.85 23.34 -5.33
C SER A 194 9.70 23.03 -6.29
N ALA A 195 9.00 24.05 -6.80
CA ALA A 195 7.92 23.85 -7.76
C ALA A 195 8.43 23.26 -9.09
N TYR A 196 9.55 23.78 -9.60
CA TYR A 196 10.20 23.28 -10.81
C TYR A 196 10.66 21.81 -10.65
N LEU A 197 11.38 21.51 -9.58
CA LEU A 197 11.90 20.17 -9.30
C LEU A 197 10.77 19.16 -9.03
N LYS A 198 9.70 19.58 -8.33
CA LYS A 198 8.54 18.73 -8.09
C LYS A 198 7.88 18.26 -9.41
N LYS A 199 7.89 19.10 -10.45
CA LYS A 199 7.41 18.73 -11.78
C LYS A 199 8.31 17.65 -12.42
N SER A 200 9.63 17.79 -12.31
CA SER A 200 10.61 16.90 -12.94
C SER A 200 10.73 15.54 -12.24
N TYR A 201 10.65 15.50 -10.90
CA TYR A 201 10.88 14.30 -10.09
C TYR A 201 9.63 13.79 -9.35
N SER A 202 8.42 14.17 -9.79
CA SER A 202 7.19 13.89 -9.04
C SER A 202 6.94 12.40 -8.81
N GLN A 203 7.25 11.56 -9.79
CA GLN A 203 7.04 10.11 -9.70
C GLN A 203 8.06 9.46 -8.76
N ASP A 204 9.33 9.84 -8.86
CA ASP A 204 10.41 9.32 -8.01
C ASP A 204 10.19 9.75 -6.55
N LEU A 205 9.82 11.01 -6.31
CA LEU A 205 9.47 11.54 -4.99
C LEU A 205 8.32 10.74 -4.36
N LYS A 206 7.21 10.54 -5.10
CA LYS A 206 6.05 9.78 -4.62
C LYS A 206 6.43 8.34 -4.29
N SER A 207 7.28 7.72 -5.11
CA SER A 207 7.73 6.35 -4.91
C SER A 207 8.59 6.21 -3.65
N ILE A 208 9.60 7.07 -3.47
CA ILE A 208 10.46 7.05 -2.28
C ILE A 208 9.66 7.32 -1.00
N PHE A 209 8.70 8.25 -1.06
CA PHE A 209 7.86 8.55 0.09
C PHE A 209 6.89 7.41 0.42
N TYR A 210 6.34 6.75 -0.59
CA TYR A 210 5.55 5.54 -0.39
C TYR A 210 6.38 4.43 0.25
N THR A 211 7.59 4.19 -0.26
CA THR A 211 8.52 3.21 0.31
C THR A 211 8.86 3.55 1.77
N SER A 212 9.05 4.82 2.10
CA SER A 212 9.29 5.26 3.50
C SER A 212 8.11 4.92 4.42
N LYS A 213 6.85 5.07 3.94
CA LYS A 213 5.66 4.64 4.68
C LYS A 213 5.65 3.12 4.85
N VAL A 214 5.94 2.37 3.79
CA VAL A 214 6.02 0.89 3.84
C VAL A 214 7.01 0.45 4.91
N ILE A 215 8.24 0.97 4.92
CA ILE A 215 9.27 0.63 5.92
C ILE A 215 8.81 0.98 7.33
N LYS A 216 8.27 2.19 7.53
CA LYS A 216 7.78 2.63 8.84
C LYS A 216 6.73 1.70 9.40
N HIS A 217 5.77 1.35 8.57
CA HIS A 217 4.66 0.51 9.00
C HIS A 217 5.03 -0.97 9.07
N SER A 218 5.99 -1.46 8.28
CA SER A 218 6.59 -2.78 8.46
C SER A 218 7.23 -2.90 9.86
N TYR A 219 8.02 -1.90 10.26
CA TYR A 219 8.60 -1.85 11.60
C TYR A 219 7.56 -1.81 12.71
N SER A 220 6.47 -1.06 12.53
CA SER A 220 5.41 -0.98 13.54
C SER A 220 4.62 -2.28 13.62
N LEU A 221 4.32 -2.90 12.49
CA LEU A 221 3.60 -4.17 12.39
C LEU A 221 4.43 -5.35 12.93
N SER A 222 5.76 -5.36 12.72
CA SER A 222 6.63 -6.43 13.25
C SER A 222 6.65 -6.51 14.78
N LYS A 223 6.19 -5.46 15.46
CA LYS A 223 6.05 -5.41 16.92
C LYS A 223 4.69 -5.91 17.44
N ILE A 224 3.73 -6.11 16.56
CA ILE A 224 2.40 -6.59 16.94
C ILE A 224 2.48 -8.11 17.14
N LYS A 225 2.11 -8.57 18.33
CA LYS A 225 2.06 -10.00 18.63
C LYS A 225 1.10 -10.70 17.65
N GLY A 226 1.61 -11.71 16.96
CA GLY A 226 0.80 -12.51 16.03
C GLY A 226 1.04 -12.21 14.57
N THR A 227 1.72 -11.13 14.19
CA THR A 227 2.19 -10.93 12.83
C THR A 227 3.36 -11.86 12.50
N PRO A 228 3.58 -12.22 11.24
CA PRO A 228 4.75 -12.99 10.85
C PRO A 228 6.05 -12.28 11.24
N SER A 229 7.10 -13.05 11.50
CA SER A 229 8.43 -12.47 11.71
C SER A 229 9.01 -11.93 10.41
N ILE A 230 9.71 -10.81 10.49
CA ILE A 230 10.49 -10.24 9.40
C ILE A 230 11.92 -10.04 9.88
N ASN A 231 12.90 -10.56 9.13
CA ASN A 231 14.31 -10.49 9.51
C ASN A 231 15.01 -9.35 8.77
N ILE A 232 14.83 -8.13 9.27
CA ILE A 232 15.41 -6.91 8.69
C ILE A 232 16.02 -6.07 9.81
N ASP A 233 17.22 -5.56 9.59
CA ASP A 233 17.77 -4.51 10.43
C ASP A 233 17.15 -3.15 10.08
N PHE A 234 16.15 -2.74 10.84
CA PHE A 234 15.49 -1.46 10.65
C PHE A 234 16.31 -0.24 11.08
N GLN A 235 17.49 -0.40 11.69
CA GLN A 235 18.32 0.75 12.12
C GLN A 235 18.86 1.52 10.90
N GLN A 236 19.24 0.82 9.86
CA GLN A 236 19.70 1.42 8.60
C GLN A 236 18.64 2.34 7.93
N PHE A 237 17.36 2.13 8.24
CA PHE A 237 16.25 2.95 7.75
C PHE A 237 15.73 3.97 8.78
N LYS A 238 16.47 4.22 9.88
CA LYS A 238 16.00 5.10 10.96
C LYS A 238 15.60 6.49 10.44
N LEU A 239 16.40 7.08 9.57
CA LEU A 239 16.11 8.39 8.98
C LEU A 239 14.84 8.37 8.12
N ALA A 240 14.70 7.41 7.22
CA ALA A 240 13.53 7.27 6.36
C ALA A 240 12.25 7.06 7.17
N ARG A 241 12.31 6.26 8.26
CA ARG A 241 11.17 6.02 9.16
C ARG A 241 10.75 7.28 9.91
N SER A 242 11.70 8.05 10.44
CA SER A 242 11.40 9.27 11.19
C SER A 242 10.82 10.37 10.29
N LEU A 243 11.34 10.51 9.08
CA LEU A 243 10.90 11.52 8.13
C LEU A 243 9.61 11.16 7.39
N SER A 244 9.22 9.88 7.33
CA SER A 244 8.03 9.42 6.59
C SER A 244 6.72 10.13 6.98
N GLY A 245 6.59 10.56 8.22
CA GLY A 245 5.42 11.30 8.69
C GLY A 245 5.42 12.77 8.27
N PHE A 246 6.59 13.35 8.04
CA PHE A 246 6.75 14.74 7.62
C PHE A 246 6.64 14.86 6.09
N ILE A 247 7.26 13.94 5.38
CA ILE A 247 7.36 13.97 3.91
C ILE A 247 6.02 13.61 3.23
N GLY A 248 5.17 12.76 3.84
CA GLY A 248 3.93 12.25 3.22
C GLY A 248 2.68 13.11 3.46
N LYS A 249 2.75 14.19 4.24
CA LYS A 249 1.57 15.00 4.63
C LYS A 249 1.16 16.07 3.62
N ALA A 250 1.83 16.19 2.48
CA ALA A 250 1.61 17.31 1.54
C ALA A 250 0.30 17.24 0.72
N ASP A 251 -0.45 16.14 0.80
CA ASP A 251 -1.72 15.98 0.05
C ASP A 251 -2.97 16.24 0.91
N ASP A 252 -2.81 16.60 2.19
CA ASP A 252 -3.94 17.01 3.03
C ASP A 252 -4.38 18.42 2.67
N GLN A 253 -5.59 18.59 2.16
CA GLN A 253 -6.20 19.87 1.76
C GLN A 253 -6.65 20.73 2.96
N ASP A 254 -6.16 20.44 4.16
CA ASP A 254 -6.45 21.25 5.33
C ASP A 254 -5.40 22.36 5.53
N ILE A 255 -5.76 23.37 6.32
CA ILE A 255 -4.92 24.55 6.60
C ILE A 255 -3.55 24.13 7.14
N GLY A 256 -3.49 23.11 8.00
CA GLY A 256 -2.25 22.57 8.56
C GLY A 256 -1.34 21.93 7.50
N GLY A 257 -1.93 21.21 6.54
CA GLY A 257 -1.21 20.62 5.41
C GLY A 257 -0.60 21.66 4.49
N THR A 258 -1.35 22.73 4.19
CA THR A 258 -0.86 23.86 3.37
C THR A 258 0.32 24.57 4.04
N PHE A 259 0.26 24.81 5.34
CA PHE A 259 1.36 25.42 6.08
C PHE A 259 2.63 24.57 6.06
N ILE A 260 2.50 23.26 6.30
CA ILE A 260 3.61 22.30 6.21
C ILE A 260 4.19 22.27 4.79
N MET A 261 3.34 22.30 3.77
CA MET A 261 3.77 22.33 2.37
C MET A 261 4.60 23.59 2.07
N LEU A 262 4.13 24.78 2.46
CA LEU A 262 4.86 26.02 2.27
C LEU A 262 6.21 26.00 3.00
N PHE A 263 6.24 25.54 4.24
CA PHE A 263 7.46 25.38 5.01
C PHE A 263 8.47 24.45 4.32
N LYS A 264 8.02 23.31 3.81
CA LYS A 264 8.86 22.36 3.07
C LYS A 264 9.42 22.97 1.79
N MET A 265 8.61 23.73 1.06
CA MET A 265 9.05 24.43 -0.16
C MET A 265 10.04 25.54 0.16
N SER A 266 9.83 26.32 1.23
CA SER A 266 10.73 27.40 1.66
C SER A 266 12.14 26.92 1.99
N PHE A 267 12.28 25.68 2.44
CA PHE A 267 13.57 25.06 2.78
C PHE A 267 13.95 23.92 1.82
N MET A 268 13.28 23.74 0.69
CA MET A 268 13.52 22.66 -0.26
C MET A 268 13.68 21.26 0.39
N LEU A 269 12.95 21.00 1.49
CA LEU A 269 13.17 19.82 2.32
C LEU A 269 12.84 18.52 1.60
N ASP A 270 11.85 18.52 0.70
CA ASP A 270 11.49 17.33 -0.07
C ASP A 270 12.65 16.89 -0.99
N TYR A 271 13.34 17.85 -1.64
CA TYR A 271 14.51 17.55 -2.47
C TYR A 271 15.69 17.08 -1.63
N PHE A 272 15.96 17.75 -0.51
CA PHE A 272 17.06 17.43 0.38
C PHE A 272 16.93 16.00 0.95
N PHE A 273 15.76 15.69 1.55
CA PHE A 273 15.52 14.37 2.13
C PHE A 273 15.42 13.27 1.09
N PHE A 274 14.86 13.57 -0.09
CA PHE A 274 14.84 12.63 -1.21
C PHE A 274 16.24 12.11 -1.52
N HIS A 275 17.21 13.02 -1.72
CA HIS A 275 18.57 12.63 -2.09
C HIS A 275 19.33 11.88 -0.99
N ILE A 276 19.03 12.16 0.29
CA ILE A 276 19.64 11.42 1.40
C ILE A 276 19.05 10.01 1.48
N ILE A 277 17.73 9.88 1.36
CA ILE A 277 17.04 8.61 1.54
C ILE A 277 17.26 7.67 0.35
N GLN A 278 17.24 8.17 -0.88
CA GLN A 278 17.39 7.34 -2.07
C GLN A 278 18.69 6.52 -2.05
N PHE A 279 19.78 7.08 -1.51
CA PHE A 279 21.07 6.39 -1.44
C PHE A 279 20.98 5.14 -0.57
N THR A 280 20.28 5.24 0.58
CA THR A 280 20.01 4.09 1.45
C THR A 280 19.15 3.05 0.74
N TYR A 281 18.15 3.48 -0.05
CA TYR A 281 17.24 2.57 -0.73
C TYR A 281 17.90 1.80 -1.85
N VAL A 282 18.73 2.44 -2.64
CA VAL A 282 19.51 1.77 -3.71
C VAL A 282 20.46 0.72 -3.12
N LYS A 283 21.03 1.00 -1.95
CA LYS A 283 21.94 0.07 -1.26
C LYS A 283 21.22 -1.16 -0.66
N HIS A 284 19.96 -1.01 -0.24
CA HIS A 284 19.23 -2.01 0.55
C HIS A 284 17.92 -2.44 -0.15
N GLN A 285 17.99 -2.70 -1.46
CA GLN A 285 16.80 -3.05 -2.27
C GLN A 285 16.16 -4.37 -1.85
N GLU A 286 16.94 -5.37 -1.44
CA GLU A 286 16.43 -6.68 -1.02
C GLU A 286 15.61 -6.57 0.27
N GLU A 287 16.08 -5.83 1.27
CA GLU A 287 15.35 -5.60 2.51
C GLU A 287 14.07 -4.78 2.27
N LEU A 288 14.12 -3.87 1.29
CA LEU A 288 12.91 -3.15 0.88
C LEU A 288 11.90 -4.06 0.22
N LEU A 289 12.33 -5.00 -0.63
CA LEU A 289 11.44 -6.01 -1.22
C LEU A 289 10.82 -6.90 -0.15
N GLN A 290 11.57 -7.28 0.89
CA GLN A 290 11.03 -8.02 2.03
C GLN A 290 9.97 -7.20 2.79
N CYS A 291 10.16 -5.88 2.98
CA CYS A 291 9.13 -5.01 3.56
C CYS A 291 7.85 -4.98 2.70
N TYR A 292 8.00 -4.89 1.37
CA TYR A 292 6.88 -4.90 0.43
C TYR A 292 6.12 -6.23 0.47
N ASP A 293 6.85 -7.34 0.50
CA ASP A 293 6.26 -8.67 0.62
C ASP A 293 5.53 -8.86 1.94
N TYR A 294 6.13 -8.42 3.03
CA TYR A 294 5.55 -8.47 4.37
C TYR A 294 4.21 -7.72 4.46
N ILE A 295 4.18 -6.46 4.01
CA ILE A 295 2.96 -5.64 4.01
C ILE A 295 1.89 -6.24 3.10
N SER A 296 2.25 -6.59 1.88
CA SER A 296 1.29 -7.16 0.93
C SER A 296 0.75 -8.52 1.37
N THR A 297 1.56 -9.31 2.07
CA THR A 297 1.12 -10.58 2.67
C THR A 297 0.07 -10.35 3.76
N LEU A 298 0.31 -9.42 4.70
CA LEU A 298 -0.68 -9.08 5.74
C LEU A 298 -1.97 -8.54 5.13
N ASP A 299 -1.87 -7.67 4.13
CA ASP A 299 -3.00 -7.06 3.46
C ASP A 299 -3.85 -8.09 2.69
N ASN A 300 -3.19 -9.02 2.00
CA ASN A 300 -3.88 -10.12 1.30
C ASN A 300 -4.59 -11.09 2.25
N HIS A 301 -4.02 -11.38 3.42
CA HIS A 301 -4.71 -12.20 4.42
C HIS A 301 -5.95 -11.49 4.96
N TYR A 302 -5.87 -10.17 5.18
CA TYR A 302 -7.05 -9.38 5.52
C TYR A 302 -8.11 -9.43 4.41
N SER A 303 -7.70 -9.18 3.16
CA SER A 303 -8.58 -9.21 1.99
C SER A 303 -9.30 -10.55 1.87
N LEU A 304 -8.56 -11.64 2.05
CA LEU A 304 -9.09 -12.99 2.05
C LEU A 304 -10.15 -13.22 3.12
N VAL A 305 -9.86 -12.83 4.36
CA VAL A 305 -10.82 -12.98 5.47
C VAL A 305 -12.07 -12.15 5.22
N MET A 306 -11.92 -10.95 4.69
CA MET A 306 -13.06 -10.10 4.31
C MET A 306 -13.88 -10.72 3.19
N TYR A 307 -13.25 -11.21 2.13
CA TYR A 307 -13.93 -11.87 1.02
C TYR A 307 -14.72 -13.09 1.48
N ARG A 308 -14.13 -13.97 2.32
CA ARG A 308 -14.85 -15.11 2.91
C ARG A 308 -16.13 -14.68 3.66
N ARG A 309 -16.11 -13.55 4.32
CA ARG A 309 -17.29 -13.02 5.04
C ARG A 309 -18.38 -12.50 4.14
N THR A 310 -18.08 -12.16 2.89
CA THR A 310 -19.09 -11.77 1.89
C THR A 310 -19.82 -12.97 1.30
N LEU A 311 -19.20 -14.15 1.36
CA LEU A 311 -19.79 -15.37 0.85
C LEU A 311 -20.83 -15.93 1.83
N HIS A 312 -21.93 -16.44 1.30
CA HIS A 312 -22.95 -17.14 2.11
C HIS A 312 -22.40 -18.42 2.72
N THR A 313 -21.67 -19.18 1.90
CA THR A 313 -21.01 -20.42 2.28
C THR A 313 -19.63 -20.48 1.64
N TYR A 314 -18.68 -21.10 2.32
CA TYR A 314 -17.39 -21.45 1.76
C TYR A 314 -16.84 -22.68 2.47
N CYS A 315 -15.98 -23.43 1.81
CA CYS A 315 -15.23 -24.50 2.42
C CYS A 315 -13.72 -24.31 2.19
N GLU A 316 -12.93 -24.94 3.03
CA GLU A 316 -11.50 -25.12 2.77
C GLU A 316 -11.30 -26.38 1.96
N PRO A 317 -10.56 -26.32 0.84
CA PRO A 317 -10.31 -27.50 0.03
C PRO A 317 -9.39 -28.48 0.77
N SER A 318 -9.62 -29.77 0.59
CA SER A 318 -8.68 -30.83 0.99
C SER A 318 -8.02 -31.41 -0.25
N ILE A 319 -6.69 -31.43 -0.25
CA ILE A 319 -5.91 -32.07 -1.32
C ILE A 319 -5.65 -33.50 -0.92
N ILE A 320 -6.04 -34.42 -1.78
CA ILE A 320 -5.77 -35.85 -1.65
C ILE A 320 -4.62 -36.17 -2.60
N LYS A 321 -3.49 -36.59 -2.05
CA LYS A 321 -2.36 -37.07 -2.84
C LYS A 321 -2.75 -38.40 -3.53
N ASP A 322 -2.22 -38.63 -4.70
CA ASP A 322 -2.34 -39.85 -5.48
C ASP A 322 -3.74 -40.18 -6.07
N LYS A 323 -4.65 -39.22 -6.09
CA LYS A 323 -5.93 -39.37 -6.79
C LYS A 323 -6.15 -38.21 -7.77
N GLN A 324 -6.33 -38.53 -9.04
CA GLN A 324 -6.76 -37.58 -10.06
C GLN A 324 -8.29 -37.45 -10.04
N GLN A 325 -8.81 -36.79 -9.01
CA GLN A 325 -10.23 -36.68 -8.79
C GLN A 325 -10.56 -35.27 -8.24
N ILE A 326 -11.63 -34.67 -8.74
CA ILE A 326 -12.21 -33.44 -8.24
C ILE A 326 -13.62 -33.72 -7.75
N THR A 327 -13.87 -33.58 -6.45
CA THR A 327 -15.20 -33.76 -5.86
C THR A 327 -15.65 -32.47 -5.21
N PHE A 328 -16.85 -32.05 -5.52
CA PHE A 328 -17.49 -30.90 -4.84
C PHE A 328 -18.97 -31.17 -4.57
N SER A 329 -19.43 -30.63 -3.47
CA SER A 329 -20.84 -30.66 -3.05
C SER A 329 -21.37 -29.25 -2.91
N ASN A 330 -22.54 -28.99 -3.48
CA ASN A 330 -23.21 -27.66 -3.43
C ASN A 330 -22.32 -26.51 -3.91
N LEU A 331 -21.57 -26.73 -5.00
CA LEU A 331 -20.72 -25.71 -5.61
C LEU A 331 -21.61 -24.57 -6.14
N LEU A 332 -21.31 -23.35 -5.74
CA LEU A 332 -21.97 -22.13 -6.21
C LEU A 332 -21.05 -21.32 -7.12
N HIS A 333 -21.60 -20.65 -8.10
CA HIS A 333 -20.86 -19.70 -8.90
C HIS A 333 -20.57 -18.42 -8.08
N PRO A 334 -19.30 -18.05 -7.84
CA PRO A 334 -18.95 -16.99 -6.86
C PRO A 334 -19.38 -15.58 -7.30
N LEU A 335 -19.73 -15.40 -8.58
CA LEU A 335 -20.13 -14.10 -9.13
C LEU A 335 -21.64 -13.93 -9.26
N LEU A 336 -22.42 -15.02 -9.18
CA LEU A 336 -23.88 -14.96 -9.29
C LEU A 336 -24.53 -14.83 -7.92
N THR A 337 -25.52 -13.94 -7.82
CA THR A 337 -26.26 -13.68 -6.58
C THR A 337 -27.23 -14.84 -6.26
N GLU A 338 -27.86 -15.40 -7.30
CA GLU A 338 -28.82 -16.51 -7.21
C GLU A 338 -28.26 -17.73 -7.94
N ALA A 339 -27.09 -18.20 -7.47
CA ALA A 339 -26.46 -19.38 -8.04
C ALA A 339 -27.16 -20.68 -7.58
N VAL A 340 -27.46 -21.55 -8.53
CA VAL A 340 -27.98 -22.88 -8.22
C VAL A 340 -26.83 -23.78 -7.76
N PRO A 341 -26.94 -24.47 -6.61
CA PRO A 341 -25.89 -25.35 -6.12
C PRO A 341 -25.80 -26.62 -6.98
N ASN A 342 -24.58 -27.02 -7.31
CA ASN A 342 -24.31 -28.23 -8.08
C ASN A 342 -23.33 -29.13 -7.33
N SER A 343 -23.50 -30.44 -7.46
CA SER A 343 -22.60 -31.45 -6.88
C SER A 343 -22.14 -32.39 -7.96
N LEU A 344 -20.85 -32.68 -8.00
CA LEU A 344 -20.28 -33.58 -9.00
C LEU A 344 -18.99 -34.22 -8.48
N ASN A 345 -18.73 -35.42 -8.96
CA ASN A 345 -17.48 -36.13 -8.79
C ASN A 345 -16.84 -36.36 -10.15
N ILE A 346 -15.69 -35.73 -10.41
CA ILE A 346 -14.95 -35.80 -11.66
C ILE A 346 -13.75 -36.70 -11.42
N ASN A 347 -13.85 -37.96 -11.83
CA ASN A 347 -12.80 -38.96 -11.78
C ASN A 347 -12.43 -39.53 -13.18
N HIS A 348 -13.08 -39.04 -14.22
CA HIS A 348 -12.86 -39.34 -15.63
C HIS A 348 -13.29 -38.16 -16.50
N ASN A 349 -13.11 -38.30 -17.82
CA ASN A 349 -13.59 -37.29 -18.76
C ASN A 349 -15.10 -37.20 -18.77
N ILE A 350 -15.67 -35.99 -18.65
CA ILE A 350 -17.11 -35.76 -18.63
C ILE A 350 -17.50 -34.97 -19.86
N LEU A 351 -18.51 -35.41 -20.58
CA LEU A 351 -19.14 -34.69 -21.68
C LEU A 351 -20.39 -33.94 -21.14
N LEU A 352 -20.35 -32.61 -21.15
CA LEU A 352 -21.48 -31.78 -20.74
C LEU A 352 -22.34 -31.45 -21.97
N THR A 353 -23.57 -31.96 -22.03
CA THR A 353 -24.52 -31.71 -23.10
C THR A 353 -25.76 -30.96 -22.59
N GLY A 354 -26.48 -30.30 -23.49
CA GLY A 354 -27.72 -29.58 -23.18
C GLY A 354 -28.04 -28.53 -24.25
N SER A 355 -29.25 -27.98 -24.21
CA SER A 355 -29.70 -26.92 -25.12
C SER A 355 -28.91 -25.62 -24.93
N ASN A 356 -29.03 -24.69 -25.87
CA ASN A 356 -28.50 -23.34 -25.69
C ASN A 356 -29.22 -22.68 -24.50
N ALA A 357 -28.49 -21.84 -23.75
CA ALA A 357 -28.97 -21.19 -22.53
C ALA A 357 -29.29 -22.13 -21.34
N SER A 358 -28.95 -23.43 -21.40
CA SER A 358 -29.17 -24.38 -20.28
C SER A 358 -28.18 -24.23 -19.11
N GLY A 359 -27.28 -23.24 -19.13
CA GLY A 359 -26.31 -22.99 -18.05
C GLY A 359 -24.99 -23.77 -18.16
N LYS A 360 -24.70 -24.49 -19.26
CA LYS A 360 -23.45 -25.24 -19.46
C LYS A 360 -22.20 -24.40 -19.21
N SER A 361 -22.09 -23.26 -19.88
CA SER A 361 -20.95 -22.34 -19.74
C SER A 361 -20.85 -21.78 -18.32
N THR A 362 -21.99 -21.45 -17.71
CA THR A 362 -22.05 -20.97 -16.32
C THR A 362 -21.55 -22.03 -15.34
N PHE A 363 -21.93 -23.29 -15.54
CA PHE A 363 -21.45 -24.40 -14.72
C PHE A 363 -19.94 -24.60 -14.88
N MET A 364 -19.43 -24.60 -16.12
CA MET A 364 -17.99 -24.73 -16.39
C MET A 364 -17.20 -23.59 -15.75
N LYS A 365 -17.69 -22.35 -15.86
CA LYS A 365 -17.11 -21.16 -15.21
C LYS A 365 -17.14 -21.32 -13.68
N ALA A 366 -18.24 -21.80 -13.11
CA ALA A 366 -18.33 -22.05 -11.66
C ALA A 366 -17.27 -23.02 -11.18
N VAL A 367 -17.09 -24.15 -11.88
CA VAL A 367 -16.07 -25.15 -11.54
C VAL A 367 -14.67 -24.56 -11.65
N ALA A 368 -14.32 -23.93 -12.79
CA ALA A 368 -12.99 -23.37 -13.02
C ALA A 368 -12.65 -22.25 -12.03
N THR A 369 -13.57 -21.33 -11.79
CA THR A 369 -13.35 -20.23 -10.83
C THR A 369 -13.17 -20.72 -9.40
N ASN A 370 -13.97 -21.71 -8.97
CA ASN A 370 -13.79 -22.31 -7.64
C ASN A 370 -12.48 -23.08 -7.53
N LEU A 371 -12.03 -23.79 -8.58
CA LEU A 371 -10.72 -24.42 -8.58
C LEU A 371 -9.59 -23.40 -8.41
N ILE A 372 -9.67 -22.26 -9.10
CA ILE A 372 -8.71 -21.15 -8.91
C ILE A 372 -8.72 -20.69 -7.46
N LEU A 373 -9.90 -20.42 -6.89
CA LEU A 373 -10.04 -20.00 -5.51
C LEU A 373 -9.53 -21.09 -4.51
N CYS A 374 -9.80 -22.35 -4.75
CA CYS A 374 -9.26 -23.46 -3.96
C CYS A 374 -7.72 -23.48 -3.96
N LEU A 375 -7.11 -23.29 -5.12
CA LEU A 375 -5.67 -23.33 -5.29
C LEU A 375 -4.93 -22.09 -4.73
N LEU A 376 -5.65 -21.03 -4.35
CA LEU A 376 -5.05 -19.94 -3.59
C LEU A 376 -4.55 -20.37 -2.21
N TYR A 377 -5.14 -21.43 -1.64
CA TYR A 377 -4.83 -21.95 -0.29
C TYR A 377 -3.90 -23.14 -0.29
N THR A 378 -3.74 -23.78 -1.41
CA THR A 378 -3.06 -25.05 -1.53
C THR A 378 -2.11 -24.98 -2.70
N SER A 379 -0.86 -24.59 -2.47
CA SER A 379 0.21 -24.93 -3.40
C SER A 379 0.86 -26.20 -2.88
N PRO A 380 0.80 -27.33 -3.58
CA PRO A 380 1.88 -28.28 -3.50
C PRO A 380 3.08 -27.54 -4.10
N SER A 381 4.07 -27.19 -3.29
CA SER A 381 5.36 -26.79 -3.83
C SER A 381 5.88 -27.97 -4.66
N PRO A 382 6.17 -27.80 -5.94
CA PRO A 382 6.80 -28.87 -6.71
C PRO A 382 8.29 -29.07 -6.36
N ARG A 383 8.75 -28.49 -5.26
CA ARG A 383 10.17 -28.41 -4.88
C ARG A 383 10.40 -28.72 -3.39
N ASP A 384 9.66 -29.67 -2.84
CA ASP A 384 10.07 -30.37 -1.62
C ASP A 384 10.38 -31.80 -1.93
#